data_fe8de6d669fb134a8e968783a6dbbfe3
#
_entry.id   fe8de6d669fb134a8e968783a6dbbfe3
#
_cell.length_a   1.000
_cell.length_b   1.000
_cell.length_c   1.000
_cell.angle_alpha   90.00
_cell.angle_beta   90.00
_cell.angle_gamma   90.00
#
_symmetry.space_group_name_H-M   'P 1'
#
loop_
_entity.id
_entity.type
_entity.pdbx_description
1 polymer ?
#
loop_
_entity_poly.entity_id
_entity_poly.type
_entity_poly.pdbx_seq_one_letter_code
_entity_poly.pdbx_strand_id
1 'polypeptide(L)'
;MARATVDLVRPDSVSLVERWYVLILTCLIYTINIADRYVVSTVLEPIRLELHLSDKGVAFLSGVPLGLFYVALSIPISWLADRSNRRNILGICVLIWSGFTAACGLSRSYLQFLFARVGVGTGEAGGTPTSNALLADYFPAGRRPMAFTIFALGAPIGAWLGADVAGAVANTYTWREAFLALGVPGVLIGLLVLLTVREPARGRLDGGSSPQHASFMESLVFLWRQRAAFHVIMGAGVCSLWGWGLIWWTPTFLMRTYALDVGEAGAVTGHIHLVAGVLASIGTAWLFARPSMLDQRRVCWVLTAGVALATIPSIIAYWTHSLAVARVMFWLFIPAIYFYIGPCMALVQNLAAPHMRSVFAAWSGLCGNVFNLIVAPQLVGLLSDWYAGGHATDAASLRFGLLVLAPTGFWAAYHLYLASRTIIRDEHTAKAYVGRLAT
;
A
#
# COMPACT_ATOMS: atom_id res chain seq x y z
N MET A 1 -22.96 22.71 -53.03
CA MET A 1 -23.25 22.05 -51.73
C MET A 1 -22.38 20.85 -51.59
N ALA A 2 -21.18 21.01 -51.03
CA ALA A 2 -20.26 19.90 -50.73
C ALA A 2 -20.47 19.49 -49.27
N ARG A 3 -20.95 18.27 -49.04
CA ARG A 3 -21.01 17.64 -47.72
C ARG A 3 -19.56 17.32 -47.31
N ALA A 4 -19.03 18.05 -46.35
CA ALA A 4 -17.85 17.66 -45.63
C ALA A 4 -18.17 16.38 -44.86
N THR A 5 -17.64 15.26 -45.31
CA THR A 5 -17.54 14.02 -44.53
C THR A 5 -16.62 14.30 -43.38
N VAL A 6 -17.17 14.46 -42.18
CA VAL A 6 -16.39 14.37 -40.94
C VAL A 6 -15.87 12.93 -40.85
N ASP A 7 -14.61 12.73 -41.17
CA ASP A 7 -13.91 11.48 -40.87
C ASP A 7 -13.94 11.30 -39.34
N LEU A 8 -14.91 10.49 -38.88
CA LEU A 8 -14.91 9.95 -37.54
C LEU A 8 -13.66 9.10 -37.41
N VAL A 9 -12.60 9.70 -36.86
CA VAL A 9 -11.41 8.99 -36.44
C VAL A 9 -11.86 7.80 -35.60
N ARG A 10 -11.78 6.60 -36.20
CA ARG A 10 -12.05 5.36 -35.46
C ARG A 10 -11.13 5.36 -34.24
N PRO A 11 -11.68 5.21 -33.01
CA PRO A 11 -10.81 5.06 -31.85
C PRO A 11 -9.93 3.86 -32.13
N ASP A 12 -8.60 4.06 -32.16
CA ASP A 12 -7.61 3.01 -32.33
C ASP A 12 -8.00 1.84 -31.43
N SER A 13 -8.41 0.73 -32.04
CA SER A 13 -8.96 -0.40 -31.30
C SER A 13 -7.79 -1.12 -30.64
N VAL A 14 -7.50 -0.76 -29.38
CA VAL A 14 -6.57 -1.55 -28.57
C VAL A 14 -7.11 -2.98 -28.55
N SER A 15 -6.29 -3.91 -29.01
CA SER A 15 -6.66 -5.31 -29.06
C SER A 15 -6.92 -5.85 -27.64
N LEU A 16 -7.77 -6.88 -27.55
CA LEU A 16 -8.03 -7.53 -26.26
C LEU A 16 -6.73 -8.07 -25.66
N VAL A 17 -5.83 -8.59 -26.49
CA VAL A 17 -4.50 -9.08 -26.08
C VAL A 17 -3.67 -7.99 -25.45
N GLU A 18 -3.62 -6.80 -26.06
CA GLU A 18 -2.85 -5.66 -25.54
C GLU A 18 -3.39 -5.19 -24.18
N ARG A 19 -4.73 -5.16 -23.99
CA ARG A 19 -5.35 -4.79 -22.70
C ARG A 19 -4.95 -5.75 -21.59
N TRP A 20 -5.04 -7.06 -21.84
CA TRP A 20 -4.66 -8.06 -20.86
C TRP A 20 -3.15 -8.07 -20.60
N TYR A 21 -2.35 -7.87 -21.64
CA TYR A 21 -0.89 -7.74 -21.51
C TYR A 21 -0.52 -6.59 -20.55
N VAL A 22 -1.08 -5.39 -20.77
CA VAL A 22 -0.82 -4.23 -19.91
C VAL A 22 -1.34 -4.45 -18.49
N LEU A 23 -2.50 -5.08 -18.33
CA LEU A 23 -3.03 -5.43 -17.01
C LEU A 23 -2.13 -6.40 -16.25
N ILE A 24 -1.67 -7.47 -16.89
CA ILE A 24 -0.75 -8.44 -16.28
C ILE A 24 0.57 -7.75 -15.93
N LEU A 25 1.11 -6.95 -16.83
CA LEU A 25 2.38 -6.25 -16.61
C LEU A 25 2.29 -5.24 -15.45
N THR A 26 1.21 -4.46 -15.38
CA THR A 26 0.99 -3.54 -14.25
C THR A 26 0.72 -4.27 -12.93
N CYS A 27 0.04 -5.43 -12.98
CA CYS A 27 -0.12 -6.30 -11.81
C CYS A 27 1.25 -6.82 -11.32
N LEU A 28 2.13 -7.26 -12.22
CA LEU A 28 3.49 -7.68 -11.90
C LEU A 28 4.32 -6.53 -11.31
N ILE A 29 4.19 -5.32 -11.86
CA ILE A 29 4.84 -4.12 -11.31
C ILE A 29 4.40 -3.88 -9.87
N TYR A 30 3.10 -3.95 -9.60
CA TYR A 30 2.57 -3.78 -8.24
C TYR A 30 3.00 -4.93 -7.31
N THR A 31 3.04 -6.15 -7.82
CA THR A 31 3.56 -7.32 -7.10
C THR A 31 5.01 -7.09 -6.63
N ILE A 32 5.90 -6.66 -7.53
CA ILE A 32 7.32 -6.41 -7.18
C ILE A 32 7.42 -5.21 -6.23
N ASN A 33 6.64 -4.16 -6.42
CA ASN A 33 6.61 -3.01 -5.51
C ASN A 33 6.28 -3.42 -4.07
N ILE A 34 5.30 -4.29 -3.89
CA ILE A 34 4.95 -4.82 -2.56
C ILE A 34 6.01 -5.80 -2.06
N ALA A 35 6.54 -6.68 -2.93
CA ALA A 35 7.58 -7.63 -2.55
C ALA A 35 8.83 -6.93 -2.02
N ASP A 36 9.20 -5.79 -2.61
CA ASP A 36 10.34 -4.97 -2.19
C ASP A 36 10.21 -4.41 -0.76
N ARG A 37 9.00 -4.14 -0.32
CA ARG A 37 8.73 -3.75 1.07
C ARG A 37 8.80 -4.93 2.02
N TYR A 38 8.28 -6.08 1.60
CA TYR A 38 8.25 -7.28 2.45
C TYR A 38 9.61 -7.96 2.57
N VAL A 39 10.47 -7.92 1.55
CA VAL A 39 11.84 -8.47 1.69
C VAL A 39 12.60 -7.76 2.80
N VAL A 40 12.49 -6.42 2.89
CA VAL A 40 13.15 -5.65 3.96
C VAL A 40 12.67 -6.09 5.34
N SER A 41 11.34 -6.22 5.52
CA SER A 41 10.74 -6.71 6.76
C SER A 41 11.25 -8.11 7.13
N THR A 42 11.34 -9.02 6.15
CA THR A 42 11.75 -10.42 6.34
C THR A 42 13.21 -10.54 6.72
N VAL A 43 14.09 -9.75 6.09
CA VAL A 43 15.53 -9.80 6.35
C VAL A 43 16.03 -8.70 7.31
N LEU A 44 15.11 -8.07 8.04
CA LEU A 44 15.43 -6.96 8.94
C LEU A 44 16.43 -7.36 10.02
N GLU A 45 16.25 -8.53 10.63
CA GLU A 45 17.14 -9.05 11.68
C GLU A 45 18.54 -9.40 11.16
N PRO A 46 18.71 -10.15 10.06
CA PRO A 46 20.02 -10.33 9.45
C PRO A 46 20.76 -9.02 9.13
N ILE A 47 20.07 -8.01 8.59
CA ILE A 47 20.66 -6.68 8.32
C ILE A 47 21.07 -6.01 9.62
N ARG A 48 20.23 -6.04 10.66
CA ARG A 48 20.51 -5.44 11.96
C ARG A 48 21.76 -6.04 12.58
N LEU A 49 21.85 -7.36 12.59
CA LEU A 49 22.99 -8.07 13.18
C LEU A 49 24.29 -7.80 12.43
N GLU A 50 24.29 -7.83 11.11
CA GLU A 50 25.49 -7.63 10.30
C GLU A 50 26.00 -6.17 10.34
N LEU A 51 25.09 -5.20 10.31
CA LEU A 51 25.44 -3.77 10.37
C LEU A 51 25.54 -3.24 11.81
N HIS A 52 25.43 -4.12 12.83
CA HIS A 52 25.51 -3.78 14.26
C HIS A 52 24.58 -2.63 14.68
N LEU A 53 23.32 -2.68 14.22
CA LEU A 53 22.33 -1.63 14.45
C LEU A 53 21.46 -1.93 15.68
N SER A 54 20.93 -0.87 16.31
CA SER A 54 19.81 -0.98 17.24
C SER A 54 18.50 -1.18 16.48
N ASP A 55 17.41 -1.55 17.16
CA ASP A 55 16.09 -1.70 16.55
C ASP A 55 15.59 -0.38 15.96
N LYS A 56 15.79 0.74 16.64
CA LYS A 56 15.55 2.08 16.09
C LYS A 56 16.39 2.34 14.84
N GLY A 57 17.67 1.95 14.86
CA GLY A 57 18.59 2.18 13.75
C GLY A 57 18.16 1.41 12.48
N VAL A 58 17.81 0.14 12.60
CA VAL A 58 17.36 -0.65 11.47
C VAL A 58 15.97 -0.24 10.99
N ALA A 59 15.07 0.16 11.90
CA ALA A 59 13.76 0.73 11.54
C ALA A 59 13.91 2.02 10.73
N PHE A 60 14.81 2.93 11.16
CA PHE A 60 15.10 4.15 10.42
C PHE A 60 15.58 3.81 9.00
N LEU A 61 16.60 2.97 8.91
CA LEU A 61 17.24 2.58 7.65
C LEU A 61 16.25 1.96 6.66
N SER A 62 15.33 1.14 7.15
CA SER A 62 14.39 0.40 6.32
C SER A 62 13.17 1.22 5.88
N GLY A 63 12.64 2.09 6.73
CA GLY A 63 11.35 2.76 6.56
C GLY A 63 11.43 4.24 6.22
N VAL A 64 12.13 5.04 7.05
CA VAL A 64 12.06 6.50 6.98
C VAL A 64 12.59 7.08 5.66
N PRO A 65 13.75 6.71 5.14
CA PRO A 65 14.27 7.26 3.89
C PRO A 65 13.34 6.95 2.71
N LEU A 66 12.90 5.71 2.60
CA LEU A 66 11.94 5.30 1.58
C LEU A 66 10.63 6.09 1.71
N GLY A 67 10.05 6.10 2.91
CA GLY A 67 8.75 6.75 3.16
C GLY A 67 8.78 8.25 2.89
N LEU A 68 9.84 8.94 3.31
CA LEU A 68 9.98 10.38 3.12
C LEU A 68 10.06 10.75 1.63
N PHE A 69 10.91 10.07 0.87
CA PHE A 69 11.07 10.34 -0.56
C PHE A 69 9.86 9.88 -1.37
N TYR A 70 9.25 8.76 -1.00
CA TYR A 70 7.97 8.31 -1.58
C TYR A 70 6.89 9.39 -1.43
N VAL A 71 6.69 9.90 -0.21
CA VAL A 71 5.67 10.92 0.08
C VAL A 71 5.98 12.24 -0.63
N ALA A 72 7.23 12.70 -0.57
CA ALA A 72 7.64 13.98 -1.16
C ALA A 72 7.52 13.99 -2.69
N LEU A 73 7.82 12.87 -3.36
CA LEU A 73 7.90 12.79 -4.81
C LEU A 73 6.63 12.25 -5.47
N SER A 74 5.70 11.63 -4.73
CA SER A 74 4.49 11.05 -5.32
C SER A 74 3.62 12.10 -6.04
N ILE A 75 3.46 13.30 -5.49
CA ILE A 75 2.69 14.38 -6.11
C ILE A 75 3.42 14.95 -7.34
N PRO A 76 4.70 15.36 -7.27
CA PRO A 76 5.45 15.84 -8.43
C PRO A 76 5.50 14.83 -9.58
N ILE A 77 5.75 13.55 -9.31
CA ILE A 77 5.84 12.52 -10.35
C ILE A 77 4.46 12.25 -10.97
N SER A 78 3.39 12.21 -10.17
CA SER A 78 2.03 12.09 -10.70
C SER A 78 1.68 13.28 -11.59
N TRP A 79 2.02 14.50 -11.18
CA TRP A 79 1.83 15.70 -11.99
C TRP A 79 2.62 15.66 -13.31
N LEU A 80 3.84 15.13 -13.28
CA LEU A 80 4.65 14.92 -14.48
C LEU A 80 4.04 13.84 -15.38
N ALA A 81 3.54 12.74 -14.83
CA ALA A 81 2.87 11.67 -15.55
C ALA A 81 1.60 12.17 -16.25
N ASP A 82 0.85 13.08 -15.61
CA ASP A 82 -0.34 13.70 -16.21
C ASP A 82 -0.02 14.60 -17.40
N ARG A 83 1.22 15.05 -17.58
CA ARG A 83 1.64 15.96 -18.65
C ARG A 83 2.59 15.34 -19.67
N SER A 84 3.14 14.18 -19.36
CA SER A 84 4.15 13.48 -20.15
C SER A 84 3.67 12.10 -20.58
N ASN A 85 4.50 11.33 -21.26
CA ASN A 85 4.23 9.94 -21.61
C ASN A 85 4.28 9.06 -20.35
N ARG A 86 3.08 8.55 -19.91
CA ARG A 86 2.91 7.76 -18.68
C ARG A 86 3.67 6.44 -18.72
N ARG A 87 3.72 5.79 -19.90
CA ARG A 87 4.52 4.58 -20.09
C ARG A 87 5.99 4.83 -19.76
N ASN A 88 6.56 5.93 -20.25
CA ASN A 88 7.96 6.27 -20.00
C ASN A 88 8.19 6.58 -18.53
N ILE A 89 7.30 7.36 -17.91
CA ILE A 89 7.38 7.65 -16.46
C ILE A 89 7.32 6.35 -15.65
N LEU A 90 6.35 5.47 -15.94
CA LEU A 90 6.20 4.19 -15.24
C LEU A 90 7.46 3.33 -15.42
N GLY A 91 7.92 3.13 -16.66
CA GLY A 91 9.09 2.31 -16.94
C GLY A 91 10.37 2.84 -16.28
N ILE A 92 10.61 4.16 -16.33
CA ILE A 92 11.75 4.80 -15.65
C ILE A 92 11.64 4.65 -14.13
N CYS A 93 10.48 4.86 -13.55
CA CYS A 93 10.24 4.66 -12.14
C CYS A 93 10.55 3.21 -11.73
N VAL A 94 10.05 2.20 -12.49
CA VAL A 94 10.33 0.78 -12.24
C VAL A 94 11.83 0.49 -12.32
N LEU A 95 12.52 1.01 -13.32
CA LEU A 95 13.98 0.84 -13.46
C LEU A 95 14.74 1.44 -12.29
N ILE A 96 14.37 2.65 -11.85
CA ILE A 96 15.02 3.33 -10.73
C ILE A 96 14.85 2.50 -9.46
N TRP A 97 13.60 2.21 -9.01
CA TRP A 97 13.46 1.51 -7.74
C TRP A 97 14.04 0.10 -7.76
N SER A 98 13.85 -0.64 -8.87
CA SER A 98 14.36 -2.01 -8.97
C SER A 98 15.89 -2.04 -9.03
N GLY A 99 16.52 -1.08 -9.72
CA GLY A 99 17.97 -0.91 -9.72
C GLY A 99 18.50 -0.60 -8.32
N PHE A 100 17.83 0.28 -7.57
CA PHE A 100 18.20 0.57 -6.20
C PHE A 100 17.85 -0.56 -5.22
N THR A 101 16.82 -1.37 -5.49
CA THR A 101 16.58 -2.63 -4.76
C THR A 101 17.77 -3.59 -4.94
N ALA A 102 18.22 -3.78 -6.17
CA ALA A 102 19.44 -4.58 -6.41
C ALA A 102 20.66 -3.95 -5.72
N ALA A 103 20.78 -2.62 -5.71
CA ALA A 103 21.85 -1.91 -4.99
C ALA A 103 21.78 -2.10 -3.47
N CYS A 104 20.60 -2.28 -2.88
CA CYS A 104 20.48 -2.70 -1.47
C CYS A 104 21.22 -4.02 -1.23
N GLY A 105 21.07 -5.02 -2.12
CA GLY A 105 21.79 -6.30 -2.04
C GLY A 105 23.31 -6.16 -2.23
N LEU A 106 23.78 -5.13 -2.90
CA LEU A 106 25.21 -4.88 -3.10
C LEU A 106 25.84 -4.01 -1.99
N SER A 107 25.03 -3.49 -1.06
CA SER A 107 25.52 -2.59 -0.02
C SER A 107 26.37 -3.31 1.03
N ARG A 108 27.45 -2.66 1.47
CA ARG A 108 28.39 -3.15 2.48
C ARG A 108 28.46 -2.26 3.73
N SER A 109 27.71 -1.17 3.74
CA SER A 109 27.67 -0.22 4.84
C SER A 109 26.29 0.38 5.04
N TYR A 110 26.05 0.91 6.24
CA TYR A 110 24.85 1.66 6.58
C TYR A 110 24.51 2.75 5.56
N LEU A 111 25.48 3.57 5.18
CA LEU A 111 25.28 4.69 4.25
C LEU A 111 24.91 4.22 2.84
N GLN A 112 25.56 3.16 2.35
CA GLN A 112 25.24 2.60 1.03
C GLN A 112 23.80 2.09 0.99
N PHE A 113 23.38 1.34 2.02
CA PHE A 113 22.02 0.86 2.14
C PHE A 113 21.03 2.01 2.27
N LEU A 114 21.35 3.03 3.09
CA LEU A 114 20.54 4.24 3.26
C LEU A 114 20.27 4.95 1.91
N PHE A 115 21.31 5.20 1.13
CA PHE A 115 21.17 5.83 -0.20
C PHE A 115 20.39 4.96 -1.16
N ALA A 116 20.58 3.65 -1.12
CA ALA A 116 19.79 2.74 -1.91
C ALA A 116 18.29 2.82 -1.55
N ARG A 117 17.93 2.88 -0.25
CA ARG A 117 16.54 3.04 0.20
C ARG A 117 15.92 4.38 -0.21
N VAL A 118 16.70 5.46 -0.26
CA VAL A 118 16.27 6.75 -0.84
C VAL A 118 15.91 6.59 -2.31
N GLY A 119 16.77 5.91 -3.08
CA GLY A 119 16.54 5.64 -4.50
C GLY A 119 15.31 4.77 -4.75
N VAL A 120 15.09 3.74 -3.92
CA VAL A 120 13.88 2.92 -3.97
C VAL A 120 12.64 3.80 -3.77
N GLY A 121 12.59 4.60 -2.68
CA GLY A 121 11.46 5.48 -2.41
C GLY A 121 11.18 6.50 -3.51
N THR A 122 12.24 7.02 -4.14
CA THR A 122 12.15 7.93 -5.30
C THR A 122 11.46 7.26 -6.49
N GLY A 123 11.87 6.04 -6.85
CA GLY A 123 11.27 5.31 -7.96
C GLY A 123 9.86 4.83 -7.67
N GLU A 124 9.59 4.29 -6.48
CA GLU A 124 8.27 3.79 -6.09
C GLU A 124 7.18 4.87 -6.14
N ALA A 125 7.53 6.13 -5.90
CA ALA A 125 6.59 7.24 -5.83
C ALA A 125 5.71 7.40 -7.09
N GLY A 126 6.20 7.00 -8.27
CA GLY A 126 5.45 7.07 -9.52
C GLY A 126 4.72 5.77 -9.90
N GLY A 127 4.97 4.66 -9.23
CA GLY A 127 4.52 3.33 -9.68
C GLY A 127 2.99 3.18 -9.70
N THR A 128 2.36 3.25 -8.55
CA THR A 128 0.91 3.01 -8.41
C THR A 128 0.05 4.09 -9.10
N PRO A 129 0.29 5.40 -8.93
CA PRO A 129 -0.52 6.42 -9.59
C PRO A 129 -0.49 6.31 -11.11
N THR A 130 0.72 6.11 -11.68
CA THR A 130 0.88 6.02 -13.13
C THR A 130 0.29 4.73 -13.70
N SER A 131 0.42 3.59 -13.00
CA SER A 131 -0.23 2.33 -13.37
C SER A 131 -1.75 2.47 -13.41
N ASN A 132 -2.34 3.10 -12.40
CA ASN A 132 -3.79 3.32 -12.34
C ASN A 132 -4.27 4.23 -13.46
N ALA A 133 -3.56 5.31 -13.76
CA ALA A 133 -3.89 6.21 -14.86
C ALA A 133 -3.80 5.50 -16.23
N LEU A 134 -2.78 4.65 -16.41
CA LEU A 134 -2.62 3.86 -17.63
C LEU A 134 -3.77 2.85 -17.80
N LEU A 135 -4.10 2.09 -16.75
CA LEU A 135 -5.20 1.11 -16.77
C LEU A 135 -6.56 1.77 -17.04
N ALA A 136 -6.80 2.98 -16.52
CA ALA A 136 -8.03 3.71 -16.78
C ALA A 136 -8.25 4.00 -18.27
N ASP A 137 -7.17 4.23 -19.04
CA ASP A 137 -7.26 4.48 -20.48
C ASP A 137 -7.24 3.20 -21.34
N TYR A 138 -6.80 2.06 -20.78
CA TYR A 138 -6.89 0.76 -21.46
C TYR A 138 -8.25 0.09 -21.28
N PHE A 139 -8.99 0.36 -20.18
CA PHE A 139 -10.26 -0.29 -19.87
C PHE A 139 -11.43 0.69 -19.87
N PRO A 140 -12.57 0.35 -20.55
CA PRO A 140 -13.76 1.18 -20.48
C PRO A 140 -14.32 1.21 -19.05
N ALA A 141 -15.04 2.28 -18.70
CA ALA A 141 -15.55 2.54 -17.35
C ALA A 141 -16.22 1.32 -16.69
N GLY A 142 -17.06 0.58 -17.44
CA GLY A 142 -17.73 -0.61 -16.94
C GLY A 142 -16.83 -1.83 -16.64
N ARG A 143 -15.59 -1.86 -17.16
CA ARG A 143 -14.60 -2.93 -16.91
C ARG A 143 -13.44 -2.51 -16.01
N ARG A 144 -13.33 -1.23 -15.66
CA ARG A 144 -12.31 -0.71 -14.73
C ARG A 144 -12.33 -1.40 -13.36
N PRO A 145 -13.50 -1.65 -12.73
CA PRO A 145 -13.53 -2.34 -11.44
C PRO A 145 -12.84 -3.71 -11.49
N MET A 146 -13.10 -4.51 -12.54
CA MET A 146 -12.43 -5.79 -12.73
C MET A 146 -10.91 -5.61 -12.90
N ALA A 147 -10.47 -4.69 -13.75
CA ALA A 147 -9.04 -4.46 -13.98
C ALA A 147 -8.30 -4.03 -12.71
N PHE A 148 -8.87 -3.12 -11.93
CA PHE A 148 -8.30 -2.69 -10.65
C PHE A 148 -8.32 -3.79 -9.59
N THR A 149 -9.32 -4.68 -9.59
CA THR A 149 -9.34 -5.85 -8.70
C THR A 149 -8.20 -6.81 -9.04
N ILE A 150 -7.98 -7.11 -10.32
CA ILE A 150 -6.85 -7.94 -10.75
C ILE A 150 -5.50 -7.28 -10.42
N PHE A 151 -5.37 -5.99 -10.68
CA PHE A 151 -4.19 -5.21 -10.28
C PHE A 151 -3.92 -5.31 -8.77
N ALA A 152 -4.96 -5.19 -7.94
CA ALA A 152 -4.85 -5.23 -6.49
C ALA A 152 -4.43 -6.62 -5.95
N LEU A 153 -4.65 -7.72 -6.69
CA LEU A 153 -4.11 -9.04 -6.33
C LEU A 153 -2.58 -9.07 -6.29
N GLY A 154 -1.92 -8.11 -6.94
CA GLY A 154 -0.48 -7.92 -6.81
C GLY A 154 -0.03 -7.71 -5.36
N ALA A 155 -0.87 -7.14 -4.47
CA ALA A 155 -0.48 -6.91 -3.09
C ALA A 155 -0.26 -8.21 -2.27
N PRO A 156 -1.22 -9.12 -2.15
CA PRO A 156 -1.00 -10.37 -1.41
C PRO A 156 0.03 -11.28 -2.09
N ILE A 157 0.12 -11.29 -3.42
CA ILE A 157 1.15 -12.06 -4.15
C ILE A 157 2.53 -11.47 -3.88
N GLY A 158 2.68 -10.14 -3.91
CA GLY A 158 3.93 -9.46 -3.60
C GLY A 158 4.37 -9.66 -2.16
N ALA A 159 3.44 -9.63 -1.22
CA ALA A 159 3.70 -9.91 0.18
C ALA A 159 4.24 -11.35 0.37
N TRP A 160 3.66 -12.32 -0.32
CA TRP A 160 4.17 -13.70 -0.33
C TRP A 160 5.57 -13.78 -0.95
N LEU A 161 5.80 -13.19 -2.11
CA LEU A 161 7.12 -13.18 -2.76
C LEU A 161 8.20 -12.54 -1.86
N GLY A 162 7.92 -11.39 -1.27
CA GLY A 162 8.86 -10.67 -0.42
C GLY A 162 9.07 -11.30 0.95
N ALA A 163 8.10 -12.08 1.46
CA ALA A 163 8.23 -12.75 2.74
C ALA A 163 8.77 -14.20 2.57
N ASP A 164 8.03 -15.05 1.87
CA ASP A 164 8.33 -16.48 1.78
C ASP A 164 9.48 -16.75 0.81
N VAL A 165 9.36 -16.33 -0.45
CA VAL A 165 10.38 -16.62 -1.46
C VAL A 165 11.69 -15.90 -1.14
N ALA A 166 11.64 -14.60 -0.79
CA ALA A 166 12.85 -13.88 -0.41
C ALA A 166 13.45 -14.38 0.92
N GLY A 167 12.62 -14.82 1.87
CA GLY A 167 13.05 -15.46 3.09
C GLY A 167 13.80 -16.77 2.83
N ALA A 168 13.27 -17.62 1.94
CA ALA A 168 13.93 -18.86 1.53
C ALA A 168 15.28 -18.61 0.83
N VAL A 169 15.35 -17.59 -0.04
CA VAL A 169 16.62 -17.18 -0.67
C VAL A 169 17.61 -16.68 0.39
N ALA A 170 17.15 -15.82 1.31
CA ALA A 170 18.00 -15.30 2.38
C ALA A 170 18.51 -16.40 3.34
N ASN A 171 17.71 -17.44 3.57
CA ASN A 171 18.10 -18.57 4.39
C ASN A 171 19.12 -19.49 3.72
N THR A 172 19.01 -19.67 2.40
CA THR A 172 19.89 -20.54 1.61
C THR A 172 21.23 -19.86 1.30
N TYR A 173 21.19 -18.56 1.04
CA TYR A 173 22.35 -17.75 0.68
C TYR A 173 22.58 -16.65 1.73
N THR A 174 22.26 -15.39 1.40
CA THR A 174 22.26 -14.27 2.36
C THR A 174 21.10 -13.32 2.07
N TRP A 175 20.87 -12.34 2.94
CA TRP A 175 19.88 -11.30 2.71
C TRP A 175 20.17 -10.46 1.44
N ARG A 176 21.40 -10.42 0.98
CA ARG A 176 21.80 -9.70 -0.24
C ARG A 176 21.21 -10.30 -1.49
N GLU A 177 21.29 -11.62 -1.62
CA GLU A 177 20.72 -12.34 -2.76
C GLU A 177 19.20 -12.22 -2.79
N ALA A 178 18.54 -12.09 -1.64
CA ALA A 178 17.09 -11.83 -1.61
C ALA A 178 16.72 -10.50 -2.30
N PHE A 179 17.51 -9.44 -2.08
CA PHE A 179 17.32 -8.17 -2.80
C PHE A 179 17.65 -8.29 -4.30
N LEU A 180 18.69 -9.00 -4.67
CA LEU A 180 19.04 -9.22 -6.07
C LEU A 180 17.96 -10.05 -6.79
N ALA A 181 17.40 -11.05 -6.14
CA ALA A 181 16.33 -11.88 -6.68
C ALA A 181 15.04 -11.11 -6.99
N LEU A 182 14.79 -9.98 -6.33
CA LEU A 182 13.66 -9.09 -6.61
C LEU A 182 14.05 -7.93 -7.53
N GLY A 183 15.20 -7.32 -7.31
CA GLY A 183 15.63 -6.14 -8.06
C GLY A 183 15.92 -6.44 -9.53
N VAL A 184 16.61 -7.54 -9.83
CA VAL A 184 16.97 -7.89 -11.22
C VAL A 184 15.74 -8.18 -12.09
N PRO A 185 14.77 -9.01 -11.69
CA PRO A 185 13.52 -9.17 -12.43
C PRO A 185 12.74 -7.86 -12.59
N GLY A 186 12.76 -6.99 -11.57
CA GLY A 186 12.12 -5.68 -11.64
C GLY A 186 12.74 -4.78 -12.72
N VAL A 187 14.06 -4.77 -12.86
CA VAL A 187 14.73 -4.05 -13.96
C VAL A 187 14.28 -4.60 -15.32
N LEU A 188 14.18 -5.93 -15.47
CA LEU A 188 13.70 -6.54 -16.72
C LEU A 188 12.24 -6.12 -17.02
N ILE A 189 11.38 -6.07 -16.01
CA ILE A 189 9.99 -5.59 -16.17
C ILE A 189 9.97 -4.12 -16.56
N GLY A 190 10.80 -3.27 -15.96
CA GLY A 190 10.92 -1.86 -16.35
C GLY A 190 11.33 -1.68 -17.81
N LEU A 191 12.28 -2.48 -18.28
CA LEU A 191 12.67 -2.51 -19.69
C LEU A 191 11.53 -2.99 -20.59
N LEU A 192 10.80 -4.05 -20.19
CA LEU A 192 9.63 -4.52 -20.93
C LEU A 192 8.57 -3.42 -21.07
N VAL A 193 8.29 -2.66 -20.02
CA VAL A 193 7.36 -1.52 -20.09
C VAL A 193 7.81 -0.53 -21.14
N LEU A 194 9.08 -0.11 -21.13
CA LEU A 194 9.61 0.89 -22.06
C LEU A 194 9.63 0.40 -23.52
N LEU A 195 9.84 -0.89 -23.74
CA LEU A 195 10.01 -1.43 -25.08
C LEU A 195 8.70 -1.90 -25.72
N THR A 196 7.74 -2.35 -24.92
CA THR A 196 6.58 -3.09 -25.46
C THR A 196 5.23 -2.42 -25.18
N VAL A 197 5.08 -1.65 -24.10
CA VAL A 197 3.81 -0.97 -23.80
C VAL A 197 3.66 0.25 -24.72
N ARG A 198 2.47 0.46 -25.24
CA ARG A 198 2.14 1.67 -26.01
C ARG A 198 1.45 2.69 -25.10
N GLU A 199 1.76 3.98 -25.32
CA GLU A 199 1.05 5.06 -24.61
C GLU A 199 -0.33 5.22 -25.24
N PRO A 200 -1.43 5.03 -24.47
CA PRO A 200 -2.79 5.25 -24.99
C PRO A 200 -3.10 6.75 -25.04
N ALA A 201 -3.94 7.16 -25.98
CA ALA A 201 -4.48 8.51 -25.99
C ALA A 201 -5.26 8.79 -24.71
N ARG A 202 -5.06 9.95 -24.10
CA ARG A 202 -5.67 10.32 -22.82
C ARG A 202 -7.16 10.48 -22.92
N GLY A 203 -7.91 9.99 -21.92
CA GLY A 203 -9.36 10.11 -21.89
C GLY A 203 -10.06 9.45 -23.08
N ARG A 204 -9.35 8.60 -23.81
CA ARG A 204 -9.84 7.92 -25.03
C ARG A 204 -11.19 7.26 -24.86
N LEU A 205 -11.48 6.76 -23.67
CA LEU A 205 -12.70 6.01 -23.35
C LEU A 205 -13.72 6.83 -22.54
N ASP A 206 -13.41 8.09 -22.21
CA ASP A 206 -14.23 8.97 -21.37
C ASP A 206 -14.89 10.14 -22.11
N GLY A 207 -14.84 10.15 -23.45
CA GLY A 207 -15.55 11.16 -24.27
C GLY A 207 -14.98 12.58 -24.21
N GLY A 208 -13.74 12.76 -23.73
CA GLY A 208 -13.00 14.02 -23.88
C GLY A 208 -13.43 15.18 -22.97
N SER A 209 -14.32 15.00 -22.01
CA SER A 209 -14.65 16.04 -21.02
C SER A 209 -13.54 16.16 -19.99
N SER A 210 -12.73 17.21 -20.08
CA SER A 210 -11.77 17.59 -19.04
C SER A 210 -12.56 18.02 -17.79
N PRO A 211 -12.44 17.35 -16.63
CA PRO A 211 -13.12 17.81 -15.43
C PRO A 211 -12.56 19.20 -15.06
N GLN A 212 -13.41 20.14 -14.69
CA GLN A 212 -12.96 21.35 -14.01
C GLN A 212 -12.19 20.94 -12.76
N HIS A 213 -10.91 21.27 -12.70
CA HIS A 213 -10.07 20.97 -11.54
C HIS A 213 -10.35 22.01 -10.45
N ALA A 214 -10.83 21.57 -9.29
CA ALA A 214 -10.84 22.42 -8.11
C ALA A 214 -9.41 22.86 -7.75
N SER A 215 -9.27 24.02 -7.14
CA SER A 215 -8.03 24.40 -6.49
C SER A 215 -7.67 23.37 -5.40
N PHE A 216 -6.38 23.03 -5.30
CA PHE A 216 -5.89 22.16 -4.24
C PHE A 216 -6.30 22.67 -2.84
N MET A 217 -6.17 23.98 -2.61
CA MET A 217 -6.53 24.61 -1.34
C MET A 217 -8.04 24.55 -1.07
N GLU A 218 -8.87 24.73 -2.07
CA GLU A 218 -10.33 24.60 -1.95
C GLU A 218 -10.72 23.17 -1.54
N SER A 219 -10.13 22.17 -2.19
CA SER A 219 -10.36 20.76 -1.86
C SER A 219 -9.90 20.43 -0.45
N LEU A 220 -8.79 21.00 0.00
CA LEU A 220 -8.26 20.83 1.34
C LEU A 220 -9.16 21.45 2.40
N VAL A 221 -9.62 22.68 2.19
CA VAL A 221 -10.57 23.37 3.08
C VAL A 221 -11.88 22.60 3.15
N PHE A 222 -12.38 22.11 2.01
CA PHE A 222 -13.59 21.30 1.97
C PHE A 222 -13.45 19.99 2.75
N LEU A 223 -12.31 19.30 2.62
CA LEU A 223 -11.99 18.07 3.39
C LEU A 223 -12.00 18.34 4.90
N TRP A 224 -11.30 19.39 5.35
CA TRP A 224 -11.20 19.72 6.77
C TRP A 224 -12.53 20.16 7.41
N ARG A 225 -13.49 20.63 6.63
CA ARG A 225 -14.84 20.94 7.09
C ARG A 225 -15.71 19.70 7.32
N GLN A 226 -15.33 18.55 6.75
CA GLN A 226 -16.08 17.31 6.85
C GLN A 226 -15.51 16.43 7.98
N ARG A 227 -16.25 16.30 9.07
CA ARG A 227 -15.85 15.47 10.21
C ARG A 227 -15.72 13.99 9.83
N ALA A 228 -16.64 13.47 8.99
CA ALA A 228 -16.58 12.09 8.53
C ALA A 228 -15.31 11.83 7.72
N ALA A 229 -14.94 12.73 6.78
CA ALA A 229 -13.72 12.59 5.97
C ALA A 229 -12.47 12.53 6.85
N PHE A 230 -12.35 13.43 7.82
CA PHE A 230 -11.26 13.40 8.79
C PHE A 230 -11.19 12.07 9.52
N HIS A 231 -12.32 11.59 10.07
CA HIS A 231 -12.34 10.36 10.84
C HIS A 231 -12.10 9.10 9.99
N VAL A 232 -12.59 9.05 8.75
CA VAL A 232 -12.29 7.92 7.83
C VAL A 232 -10.79 7.90 7.47
N ILE A 233 -10.20 9.05 7.13
CA ILE A 233 -8.77 9.16 6.79
C ILE A 233 -7.90 8.80 7.99
N MET A 234 -8.21 9.32 9.18
CA MET A 234 -7.49 8.98 10.41
C MET A 234 -7.68 7.50 10.78
N GLY A 235 -8.89 6.97 10.66
CA GLY A 235 -9.16 5.56 10.91
C GLY A 235 -8.36 4.65 9.98
N ALA A 236 -8.32 4.95 8.68
CA ALA A 236 -7.50 4.21 7.71
C ALA A 236 -5.99 4.36 7.99
N GLY A 237 -5.54 5.57 8.36
CA GLY A 237 -4.15 5.83 8.75
C GLY A 237 -3.74 5.03 9.98
N VAL A 238 -4.55 5.04 11.05
CA VAL A 238 -4.30 4.25 12.27
C VAL A 238 -4.43 2.75 12.01
N CYS A 239 -5.32 2.30 11.10
CA CYS A 239 -5.31 0.91 10.62
C CYS A 239 -3.97 0.55 9.96
N SER A 240 -3.39 1.49 9.19
CA SER A 240 -2.07 1.30 8.58
C SER A 240 -0.96 1.25 9.64
N LEU A 241 -1.00 2.12 10.64
CA LEU A 241 -0.10 2.08 11.80
C LEU A 241 -0.15 0.73 12.51
N TRP A 242 -1.35 0.28 12.86
CA TRP A 242 -1.60 -0.98 13.55
C TRP A 242 -1.22 -2.19 12.70
N GLY A 243 -1.88 -2.36 11.55
CA GLY A 243 -1.79 -3.58 10.77
C GLY A 243 -0.43 -3.76 10.11
N TRP A 244 -0.02 -2.80 9.30
CA TRP A 244 1.25 -2.86 8.59
C TRP A 244 2.45 -2.68 9.52
N GLY A 245 2.33 -1.84 10.55
CA GLY A 245 3.38 -1.65 11.54
C GLY A 245 3.71 -2.91 12.32
N LEU A 246 2.69 -3.67 12.74
CA LEU A 246 2.88 -4.97 13.39
C LEU A 246 3.52 -5.98 12.44
N ILE A 247 3.01 -6.08 11.20
CA ILE A 247 3.52 -7.02 10.21
C ILE A 247 4.97 -6.73 9.84
N TRP A 248 5.37 -5.44 9.82
CA TRP A 248 6.75 -5.07 9.54
C TRP A 248 7.77 -5.76 10.44
N TRP A 249 7.43 -5.93 11.72
CA TRP A 249 8.29 -6.56 12.71
C TRP A 249 8.00 -8.05 12.95
N THR A 250 6.95 -8.60 12.34
CA THR A 250 6.53 -9.99 12.59
C THR A 250 7.62 -11.02 12.28
N PRO A 251 8.36 -10.96 11.15
CA PRO A 251 9.44 -11.92 10.92
C PRO A 251 10.52 -11.84 11.99
N THR A 252 10.99 -10.64 12.36
CA THR A 252 11.96 -10.44 13.44
C THR A 252 11.44 -10.95 14.79
N PHE A 253 10.15 -10.73 15.10
CA PHE A 253 9.51 -11.25 16.30
C PHE A 253 9.50 -12.79 16.32
N LEU A 254 9.18 -13.43 15.20
CA LEU A 254 9.19 -14.90 15.07
C LEU A 254 10.60 -15.47 15.25
N MET A 255 11.60 -14.85 14.65
CA MET A 255 13.01 -15.25 14.80
C MET A 255 13.48 -15.12 16.26
N ARG A 256 13.27 -13.97 16.90
CA ARG A 256 13.75 -13.74 18.27
C ARG A 256 12.97 -14.50 19.32
N THR A 257 11.63 -14.64 19.16
CA THR A 257 10.77 -15.24 20.20
C THR A 257 10.70 -16.75 20.13
N TYR A 258 10.71 -17.31 18.90
CA TYR A 258 10.51 -18.74 18.68
C TYR A 258 11.72 -19.42 18.07
N ALA A 259 12.84 -18.68 17.91
CA ALA A 259 14.08 -19.17 17.32
C ALA A 259 13.91 -19.78 15.91
N LEU A 260 12.95 -19.23 15.13
CA LEU A 260 12.78 -19.61 13.73
C LEU A 260 13.93 -19.02 12.90
N ASP A 261 14.32 -19.71 11.83
CA ASP A 261 15.20 -19.10 10.84
C ASP A 261 14.46 -18.09 9.95
N VAL A 262 15.17 -17.36 9.11
CA VAL A 262 14.59 -16.31 8.27
C VAL A 262 13.62 -16.88 7.23
N GLY A 263 13.89 -18.08 6.71
CA GLY A 263 13.00 -18.78 5.76
C GLY A 263 11.70 -19.23 6.43
N GLU A 264 11.80 -19.84 7.61
CA GLU A 264 10.63 -20.27 8.39
C GLU A 264 9.74 -19.07 8.79
N ALA A 265 10.35 -17.98 9.26
CA ALA A 265 9.63 -16.75 9.62
C ALA A 265 8.95 -16.12 8.40
N GLY A 266 9.64 -16.11 7.26
CA GLY A 266 9.11 -15.67 5.98
C GLY A 266 7.94 -16.53 5.50
N ALA A 267 8.07 -17.86 5.58
CA ALA A 267 7.02 -18.80 5.19
C ALA A 267 5.75 -18.66 6.03
N VAL A 268 5.88 -18.51 7.35
CA VAL A 268 4.72 -18.29 8.25
C VAL A 268 3.94 -17.07 7.84
N THR A 269 4.60 -15.96 7.54
CA THR A 269 3.92 -14.70 7.17
C THR A 269 3.45 -14.73 5.72
N GLY A 270 4.28 -15.14 4.79
CA GLY A 270 4.01 -15.14 3.35
C GLY A 270 2.81 -15.98 2.95
N HIS A 271 2.71 -17.21 3.45
CA HIS A 271 1.55 -18.07 3.17
C HIS A 271 0.23 -17.47 3.64
N ILE A 272 0.23 -16.81 4.82
CA ILE A 272 -0.97 -16.14 5.32
C ILE A 272 -1.36 -14.99 4.39
N HIS A 273 -0.40 -14.18 3.94
CA HIS A 273 -0.67 -13.11 2.98
C HIS A 273 -1.25 -13.63 1.67
N LEU A 274 -0.66 -14.69 1.10
CA LEU A 274 -1.13 -15.26 -0.15
C LEU A 274 -2.55 -15.81 -0.04
N VAL A 275 -2.78 -16.70 0.93
CA VAL A 275 -4.07 -17.40 1.03
C VAL A 275 -5.13 -16.51 1.68
N ALA A 276 -4.88 -16.07 2.91
CA ALA A 276 -5.88 -15.31 3.67
C ALA A 276 -6.02 -13.87 3.15
N GLY A 277 -4.96 -13.26 2.61
CA GLY A 277 -5.01 -11.94 1.99
C GLY A 277 -5.87 -11.94 0.72
N VAL A 278 -5.70 -12.93 -0.16
CA VAL A 278 -6.55 -13.08 -1.36
C VAL A 278 -7.99 -13.34 -0.97
N LEU A 279 -8.25 -14.29 -0.07
CA LEU A 279 -9.59 -14.61 0.40
C LEU A 279 -10.26 -13.40 1.08
N ALA A 280 -9.53 -12.66 1.91
CA ALA A 280 -10.03 -11.44 2.55
C ALA A 280 -10.38 -10.35 1.52
N SER A 281 -9.54 -10.16 0.51
CA SER A 281 -9.81 -9.18 -0.57
C SER A 281 -11.07 -9.52 -1.35
N ILE A 282 -11.24 -10.78 -1.74
CA ILE A 282 -12.44 -11.27 -2.45
C ILE A 282 -13.68 -11.19 -1.53
N GLY A 283 -13.56 -11.67 -0.29
CA GLY A 283 -14.64 -11.65 0.68
C GLY A 283 -15.09 -10.23 1.01
N THR A 284 -14.15 -9.28 1.12
CA THR A 284 -14.44 -7.86 1.32
C THR A 284 -15.21 -7.29 0.12
N ALA A 285 -14.75 -7.54 -1.09
CA ALA A 285 -15.42 -7.07 -2.30
C ALA A 285 -16.85 -7.63 -2.37
N TRP A 286 -17.06 -8.92 -2.08
CA TRP A 286 -18.37 -9.55 -2.06
C TRP A 286 -19.28 -9.01 -0.95
N LEU A 287 -18.75 -8.79 0.26
CA LEU A 287 -19.51 -8.25 1.38
C LEU A 287 -20.03 -6.84 1.08
N PHE A 288 -19.13 -5.95 0.61
CA PHE A 288 -19.47 -4.55 0.37
C PHE A 288 -20.20 -4.30 -0.96
N ALA A 289 -20.30 -5.31 -1.85
CA ALA A 289 -21.17 -5.27 -3.03
C ALA A 289 -22.67 -5.51 -2.70
N ARG A 290 -23.00 -5.91 -1.48
CA ARG A 290 -24.40 -6.18 -1.08
C ARG A 290 -25.22 -4.90 -1.02
N PRO A 291 -26.54 -4.94 -1.39
CA PRO A 291 -27.40 -3.76 -1.30
C PRO A 291 -27.49 -3.14 0.09
N SER A 292 -27.34 -3.95 1.15
CA SER A 292 -27.31 -3.45 2.55
C SER A 292 -26.13 -2.52 2.85
N MET A 293 -25.06 -2.58 2.04
CA MET A 293 -23.84 -1.76 2.18
C MET A 293 -23.89 -0.46 1.36
N LEU A 294 -25.02 -0.15 0.70
CA LEU A 294 -25.27 1.16 0.11
C LEU A 294 -25.39 2.26 1.19
N ASP A 295 -25.79 1.89 2.40
CA ASP A 295 -25.78 2.80 3.56
C ASP A 295 -24.35 2.93 4.10
N GLN A 296 -23.74 4.10 3.89
CA GLN A 296 -22.36 4.40 4.30
C GLN A 296 -22.15 4.28 5.83
N ARG A 297 -23.21 4.49 6.62
CA ARG A 297 -23.16 4.29 8.08
C ARG A 297 -22.95 2.83 8.43
N ARG A 298 -23.63 1.91 7.74
CA ARG A 298 -23.44 0.46 7.91
C ARG A 298 -22.05 0.02 7.53
N VAL A 299 -21.50 0.58 6.42
CA VAL A 299 -20.10 0.36 6.03
C VAL A 299 -19.16 0.72 7.17
N CYS A 300 -19.32 1.89 7.78
CA CYS A 300 -18.50 2.31 8.92
C CYS A 300 -18.64 1.35 10.12
N TRP A 301 -19.86 0.88 10.45
CA TRP A 301 -20.06 -0.06 11.55
C TRP A 301 -19.41 -1.42 11.30
N VAL A 302 -19.54 -1.94 10.09
CA VAL A 302 -18.90 -3.22 9.71
C VAL A 302 -17.38 -3.10 9.77
N LEU A 303 -16.82 -2.00 9.31
CA LEU A 303 -15.38 -1.72 9.43
C LEU A 303 -14.95 -1.60 10.91
N THR A 304 -15.71 -0.86 11.71
CA THR A 304 -15.45 -0.71 13.16
C THR A 304 -15.40 -2.07 13.84
N ALA A 305 -16.43 -2.90 13.62
CA ALA A 305 -16.52 -4.23 14.24
C ALA A 305 -15.38 -5.14 13.74
N GLY A 306 -15.10 -5.17 12.42
CA GLY A 306 -14.05 -6.01 11.84
C GLY A 306 -12.67 -5.66 12.38
N VAL A 307 -12.32 -4.37 12.44
CA VAL A 307 -11.03 -3.92 12.96
C VAL A 307 -10.92 -4.16 14.46
N ALA A 308 -11.97 -3.86 15.24
CA ALA A 308 -11.97 -4.12 16.69
C ALA A 308 -11.82 -5.60 17.01
N LEU A 309 -12.56 -6.47 16.31
CA LEU A 309 -12.46 -7.92 16.49
C LEU A 309 -11.08 -8.46 16.10
N ALA A 310 -10.46 -7.95 15.02
CA ALA A 310 -9.14 -8.39 14.58
C ALA A 310 -8.00 -7.84 15.48
N THR A 311 -8.26 -6.79 16.25
CA THR A 311 -7.29 -6.27 17.23
C THR A 311 -7.02 -7.28 18.35
N ILE A 312 -8.01 -8.05 18.76
CA ILE A 312 -7.87 -9.05 19.84
C ILE A 312 -6.83 -10.13 19.45
N PRO A 313 -6.96 -10.85 18.32
CA PRO A 313 -5.94 -11.81 17.92
C PRO A 313 -4.57 -11.17 17.65
N SER A 314 -4.48 -9.89 17.23
CA SER A 314 -3.17 -9.23 17.11
C SER A 314 -2.48 -9.09 18.47
N ILE A 315 -3.19 -8.73 19.53
CA ILE A 315 -2.64 -8.67 20.88
C ILE A 315 -2.21 -10.05 21.36
N ILE A 316 -3.06 -11.07 21.20
CA ILE A 316 -2.76 -12.44 21.62
C ILE A 316 -1.56 -13.02 20.88
N ALA A 317 -1.41 -12.74 19.57
CA ALA A 317 -0.31 -13.21 18.76
C ALA A 317 1.07 -12.80 19.32
N TYR A 318 1.19 -11.54 19.77
CA TYR A 318 2.44 -11.02 20.34
C TYR A 318 2.60 -11.26 21.84
N TRP A 319 1.50 -11.56 22.55
CA TRP A 319 1.53 -11.91 23.96
C TRP A 319 1.96 -13.35 24.21
N THR A 320 1.50 -14.30 23.37
CA THR A 320 1.69 -15.75 23.60
C THR A 320 3.15 -16.18 23.49
N HIS A 321 3.50 -17.24 24.22
CA HIS A 321 4.79 -17.94 24.12
C HIS A 321 4.68 -19.22 23.29
N SER A 322 3.49 -19.57 22.81
CA SER A 322 3.24 -20.74 21.97
C SER A 322 3.22 -20.35 20.50
N LEU A 323 4.15 -20.89 19.70
CA LEU A 323 4.19 -20.68 18.25
C LEU A 323 2.89 -21.15 17.57
N ALA A 324 2.30 -22.26 18.03
CA ALA A 324 1.05 -22.77 17.48
C ALA A 324 -0.11 -21.76 17.66
N VAL A 325 -0.24 -21.19 18.88
CA VAL A 325 -1.22 -20.14 19.15
C VAL A 325 -0.94 -18.89 18.34
N ALA A 326 0.30 -18.44 18.28
CA ALA A 326 0.69 -17.27 17.49
C ALA A 326 0.32 -17.42 16.00
N ARG A 327 0.62 -18.60 15.41
CA ARG A 327 0.25 -18.91 14.01
C ARG A 327 -1.26 -18.78 13.79
N VAL A 328 -2.08 -19.38 14.65
CA VAL A 328 -3.55 -19.25 14.55
C VAL A 328 -3.99 -17.80 14.67
N MET A 329 -3.43 -17.04 15.60
CA MET A 329 -3.77 -15.62 15.79
C MET A 329 -3.36 -14.76 14.60
N PHE A 330 -2.22 -15.03 13.95
CA PHE A 330 -1.81 -14.37 12.71
C PHE A 330 -2.79 -14.66 11.55
N TRP A 331 -3.32 -15.90 11.44
CA TRP A 331 -4.35 -16.21 10.45
C TRP A 331 -5.66 -15.44 10.66
N LEU A 332 -5.97 -15.04 11.89
CA LEU A 332 -7.14 -14.22 12.22
C LEU A 332 -6.87 -12.72 12.10
N PHE A 333 -5.63 -12.27 12.32
CA PHE A 333 -5.26 -10.85 12.32
C PHE A 333 -4.88 -10.35 10.92
N ILE A 334 -3.95 -11.02 10.23
CA ILE A 334 -3.36 -10.53 8.97
C ILE A 334 -4.41 -10.25 7.89
N PRO A 335 -5.48 -11.05 7.69
CA PRO A 335 -6.53 -10.75 6.73
C PRO A 335 -7.20 -9.39 6.91
N ALA A 336 -7.25 -8.91 8.16
CA ALA A 336 -7.89 -7.63 8.47
C ALA A 336 -7.21 -6.42 7.82
N ILE A 337 -5.92 -6.51 7.49
CA ILE A 337 -5.23 -5.43 6.79
C ILE A 337 -5.72 -5.24 5.34
N TYR A 338 -6.28 -6.28 4.73
CA TYR A 338 -6.88 -6.20 3.39
C TYR A 338 -8.34 -5.78 3.44
N PHE A 339 -8.99 -6.00 4.60
CA PHE A 339 -10.41 -5.75 4.79
C PHE A 339 -10.78 -4.26 4.77
N TYR A 340 -9.98 -3.36 5.34
CA TYR A 340 -10.36 -1.94 5.49
C TYR A 340 -10.00 -1.07 4.27
N ILE A 341 -8.99 -1.45 3.46
CA ILE A 341 -8.39 -0.58 2.43
C ILE A 341 -9.41 -0.13 1.40
N GLY A 342 -10.07 -1.07 0.74
CA GLY A 342 -11.05 -0.77 -0.31
C GLY A 342 -12.24 0.04 0.20
N PRO A 343 -12.94 -0.42 1.24
CA PRO A 343 -14.08 0.31 1.79
C PRO A 343 -13.73 1.71 2.32
N CYS A 344 -12.61 1.89 3.02
CA CYS A 344 -12.19 3.23 3.47
C CYS A 344 -11.93 4.17 2.27
N MET A 345 -11.28 3.66 1.21
CA MET A 345 -11.08 4.45 0.00
C MET A 345 -12.40 4.83 -0.66
N ALA A 346 -13.37 3.92 -0.73
CA ALA A 346 -14.70 4.19 -1.25
C ALA A 346 -15.44 5.27 -0.42
N LEU A 347 -15.38 5.18 0.92
CA LEU A 347 -15.95 6.19 1.81
C LEU A 347 -15.34 7.57 1.58
N VAL A 348 -14.01 7.64 1.46
CA VAL A 348 -13.29 8.90 1.16
C VAL A 348 -13.73 9.48 -0.19
N GLN A 349 -13.88 8.65 -1.23
CA GLN A 349 -14.33 9.08 -2.55
C GLN A 349 -15.79 9.57 -2.55
N ASN A 350 -16.66 8.96 -1.75
CA ASN A 350 -18.07 9.35 -1.63
C ASN A 350 -18.26 10.68 -0.87
N LEU A 351 -17.31 11.02 0.01
CA LEU A 351 -17.29 12.30 0.74
C LEU A 351 -16.69 13.44 -0.08
N ALA A 352 -16.09 13.17 -1.23
CA ALA A 352 -15.49 14.15 -2.11
C ALA A 352 -16.43 14.53 -3.25
N ALA A 353 -16.53 15.84 -3.58
CA ALA A 353 -17.10 16.24 -4.85
C ALA A 353 -16.26 15.66 -6.01
N PRO A 354 -16.87 15.34 -7.18
CA PRO A 354 -16.18 14.63 -8.28
C PRO A 354 -14.83 15.23 -8.68
N HIS A 355 -14.73 16.54 -8.73
CA HIS A 355 -13.52 17.30 -9.09
C HIS A 355 -12.48 17.43 -7.95
N MET A 356 -12.81 16.98 -6.71
CA MET A 356 -11.94 16.98 -5.53
C MET A 356 -11.44 15.59 -5.14
N ARG A 357 -11.93 14.53 -5.80
CA ARG A 357 -11.66 13.13 -5.42
C ARG A 357 -10.18 12.77 -5.40
N SER A 358 -9.41 13.31 -6.33
CA SER A 358 -7.96 13.09 -6.40
C SER A 358 -7.24 13.63 -5.17
N VAL A 359 -7.62 14.81 -4.68
CA VAL A 359 -7.02 15.43 -3.48
C VAL A 359 -7.37 14.62 -2.22
N PHE A 360 -8.63 14.19 -2.08
CA PHE A 360 -9.07 13.34 -0.97
C PHE A 360 -8.33 12.00 -0.95
N ALA A 361 -8.16 11.34 -2.11
CA ALA A 361 -7.40 10.11 -2.23
C ALA A 361 -5.92 10.34 -1.88
N ALA A 362 -5.31 11.44 -2.34
CA ALA A 362 -3.93 11.79 -2.05
C ALA A 362 -3.69 11.99 -0.54
N TRP A 363 -4.60 12.69 0.16
CA TRP A 363 -4.52 12.87 1.61
C TRP A 363 -4.68 11.56 2.38
N SER A 364 -5.61 10.70 1.95
CA SER A 364 -5.76 9.37 2.56
C SER A 364 -4.50 8.52 2.37
N GLY A 365 -3.94 8.52 1.16
CA GLY A 365 -2.69 7.82 0.86
C GLY A 365 -1.49 8.37 1.62
N LEU A 366 -1.37 9.70 1.72
CA LEU A 366 -0.33 10.39 2.49
C LEU A 366 -0.38 9.96 3.97
N CYS A 367 -1.56 10.07 4.58
CA CYS A 367 -1.78 9.68 5.97
C CYS A 367 -1.41 8.20 6.20
N GLY A 368 -1.90 7.30 5.34
CA GLY A 368 -1.59 5.87 5.43
C GLY A 368 -0.09 5.59 5.31
N ASN A 369 0.61 6.21 4.34
CA ASN A 369 2.04 5.97 4.13
C ASN A 369 2.91 6.56 5.25
N VAL A 370 2.58 7.74 5.78
CA VAL A 370 3.29 8.32 6.94
C VAL A 370 3.18 7.39 8.14
N PHE A 371 1.99 6.90 8.45
CA PHE A 371 1.78 5.99 9.58
C PHE A 371 2.45 4.62 9.35
N ASN A 372 2.35 4.07 8.14
CA ASN A 372 2.88 2.75 7.81
C ASN A 372 4.42 2.74 7.68
N LEU A 373 4.98 3.62 6.85
CA LEU A 373 6.41 3.55 6.47
C LEU A 373 7.32 4.31 7.44
N ILE A 374 6.80 5.37 8.08
CA ILE A 374 7.62 6.22 8.92
C ILE A 374 7.34 5.97 10.40
N VAL A 375 6.07 6.16 10.83
CA VAL A 375 5.74 6.18 12.26
C VAL A 375 5.80 4.79 12.88
N ALA A 376 5.16 3.80 12.29
CA ALA A 376 4.99 2.48 12.91
C ALA A 376 6.32 1.72 13.10
N PRO A 377 7.20 1.58 12.08
CA PRO A 377 8.48 0.90 12.29
C PRO A 377 9.33 1.60 13.33
N GLN A 378 9.38 2.95 13.30
CA GLN A 378 10.15 3.74 14.25
C GLN A 378 9.64 3.67 15.67
N LEU A 379 8.31 3.69 15.85
CA LEU A 379 7.69 3.60 17.17
C LEU A 379 8.08 2.29 17.86
N VAL A 380 7.96 1.17 17.17
CA VAL A 380 8.33 -0.15 17.72
C VAL A 380 9.83 -0.22 18.01
N GLY A 381 10.68 0.24 17.08
CA GLY A 381 12.14 0.24 17.30
C GLY A 381 12.57 1.12 18.46
N LEU A 382 11.99 2.33 18.60
CA LEU A 382 12.23 3.23 19.73
C LEU A 382 11.80 2.62 21.07
N LEU A 383 10.62 2.00 21.11
CA LEU A 383 10.11 1.35 22.32
C LEU A 383 10.94 0.12 22.69
N SER A 384 11.41 -0.64 21.71
CA SER A 384 12.30 -1.78 21.92
C SER A 384 13.64 -1.35 22.52
N ASP A 385 14.29 -0.34 21.92
CA ASP A 385 15.56 0.20 22.42
C ASP A 385 15.39 0.83 23.83
N TRP A 386 14.28 1.54 24.06
CA TRP A 386 13.97 2.14 25.36
C TRP A 386 13.78 1.06 26.45
N TYR A 387 13.05 -0.02 26.15
CA TYR A 387 12.86 -1.14 27.08
C TYR A 387 14.17 -1.88 27.38
N ALA A 388 15.03 -2.02 26.40
CA ALA A 388 16.35 -2.65 26.56
C ALA A 388 17.29 -1.85 27.46
N GLY A 389 17.03 -0.54 27.70
CA GLY A 389 17.75 0.25 28.70
C GLY A 389 19.25 0.36 28.46
N GLY A 390 19.70 0.35 27.20
CA GLY A 390 21.11 0.42 26.80
C GLY A 390 21.77 -0.96 26.62
N HIS A 391 21.06 -2.05 26.90
CA HIS A 391 21.49 -3.41 26.54
C HIS A 391 21.14 -3.75 25.09
N ALA A 392 21.65 -4.87 24.59
CA ALA A 392 21.23 -5.38 23.27
C ALA A 392 19.73 -5.70 23.27
N THR A 393 19.04 -5.29 22.20
CA THR A 393 17.62 -5.62 22.04
C THR A 393 17.40 -7.11 21.80
N ASP A 394 16.36 -7.66 22.39
CA ASP A 394 16.04 -9.08 22.42
C ASP A 394 14.56 -9.36 22.09
N ALA A 395 14.10 -10.58 22.35
CA ALA A 395 12.71 -10.96 22.18
C ALA A 395 11.76 -10.19 23.11
N ALA A 396 12.18 -9.88 24.34
CA ALA A 396 11.32 -9.20 25.33
C ALA A 396 11.16 -7.72 24.98
N SER A 397 12.24 -7.05 24.60
CA SER A 397 12.22 -5.65 24.21
C SER A 397 11.37 -5.42 22.96
N LEU A 398 11.50 -6.25 21.92
CA LEU A 398 10.70 -6.18 20.71
C LEU A 398 9.21 -6.47 21.01
N ARG A 399 8.95 -7.51 21.81
CA ARG A 399 7.57 -7.86 22.24
C ARG A 399 6.90 -6.68 22.95
N PHE A 400 7.61 -5.97 23.81
CA PHE A 400 7.09 -4.77 24.47
C PHE A 400 6.63 -3.72 23.45
N GLY A 401 7.48 -3.37 22.47
CA GLY A 401 7.12 -2.41 21.42
C GLY A 401 5.89 -2.84 20.61
N LEU A 402 5.81 -4.11 20.25
CA LEU A 402 4.67 -4.67 19.52
C LEU A 402 3.37 -4.69 20.34
N LEU A 403 3.45 -4.99 21.63
CA LEU A 403 2.29 -4.99 22.53
C LEU A 403 1.77 -3.58 22.83
N VAL A 404 2.61 -2.55 22.77
CA VAL A 404 2.17 -1.15 22.82
C VAL A 404 1.46 -0.75 21.53
N LEU A 405 1.93 -1.24 20.38
CA LEU A 405 1.32 -0.93 19.09
C LEU A 405 0.02 -1.72 18.85
N ALA A 406 -0.08 -2.97 19.25
CA ALA A 406 -1.20 -3.86 18.94
C ALA A 406 -2.59 -3.30 19.35
N PRO A 407 -2.79 -2.67 20.52
CA PRO A 407 -4.09 -2.08 20.90
C PRO A 407 -4.53 -0.89 20.05
N THR A 408 -3.65 -0.29 19.24
CA THR A 408 -4.01 0.86 18.39
C THR A 408 -5.06 0.52 17.33
N GLY A 409 -5.32 -0.76 17.07
CA GLY A 409 -6.47 -1.19 16.28
C GLY A 409 -7.82 -0.75 16.87
N PHE A 410 -7.95 -0.69 18.20
CA PHE A 410 -9.15 -0.13 18.83
C PHE A 410 -9.27 1.38 18.62
N TRP A 411 -8.14 2.11 18.56
CA TRP A 411 -8.12 3.53 18.21
C TRP A 411 -8.57 3.73 16.77
N ALA A 412 -8.12 2.90 15.83
CA ALA A 412 -8.60 2.90 14.45
C ALA A 412 -10.12 2.65 14.37
N ALA A 413 -10.60 1.61 15.06
CA ALA A 413 -12.02 1.28 15.13
C ALA A 413 -12.84 2.44 15.72
N TYR A 414 -12.33 3.13 16.73
CA TYR A 414 -12.99 4.31 17.33
C TYR A 414 -13.14 5.45 16.32
N HIS A 415 -12.12 5.74 15.50
CA HIS A 415 -12.24 6.73 14.43
C HIS A 415 -13.30 6.33 13.39
N LEU A 416 -13.34 5.07 12.96
CA LEU A 416 -14.35 4.55 12.03
C LEU A 416 -15.77 4.64 12.62
N TYR A 417 -15.92 4.39 13.93
CA TYR A 417 -17.17 4.60 14.64
C TYR A 417 -17.59 6.06 14.67
N LEU A 418 -16.68 6.99 14.95
CA LEU A 418 -16.97 8.43 14.93
C LEU A 418 -17.38 8.91 13.53
N ALA A 419 -16.77 8.37 12.47
CA ALA A 419 -17.20 8.64 11.10
C ALA A 419 -18.66 8.28 10.87
N SER A 420 -19.14 7.16 11.41
CA SER A 420 -20.53 6.71 11.25
C SER A 420 -21.57 7.71 11.76
N ARG A 421 -21.18 8.58 12.69
CA ARG A 421 -22.09 9.57 13.30
C ARG A 421 -22.39 10.76 12.39
N THR A 422 -21.48 11.09 11.48
CA THR A 422 -21.59 12.30 10.65
C THR A 422 -21.60 12.02 9.15
N ILE A 423 -21.31 10.78 8.74
CA ILE A 423 -21.07 10.42 7.33
C ILE A 423 -22.26 10.74 6.42
N ILE A 424 -23.48 10.48 6.84
CA ILE A 424 -24.67 10.75 6.03
C ILE A 424 -24.83 12.25 5.77
N ARG A 425 -24.64 13.08 6.82
CA ARG A 425 -24.71 14.55 6.68
C ARG A 425 -23.64 15.08 5.75
N ASP A 426 -22.41 14.60 5.92
CA ASP A 426 -21.26 15.08 5.16
C ASP A 426 -21.34 14.60 3.69
N GLU A 427 -21.88 13.41 3.41
CA GLU A 427 -22.22 12.93 2.06
C GLU A 427 -23.29 13.83 1.38
N HIS A 428 -24.34 14.21 2.11
CA HIS A 428 -25.33 15.16 1.59
C HIS A 428 -24.71 16.53 1.28
N THR A 429 -23.77 17.00 2.11
CA THR A 429 -23.02 18.24 1.87
C THR A 429 -22.19 18.16 0.60
N ALA A 430 -21.52 17.03 0.34
CA ALA A 430 -20.73 16.80 -0.86
C ALA A 430 -21.62 16.80 -2.12
N LYS A 431 -22.79 16.15 -2.07
CA LYS A 431 -23.77 16.14 -3.17
C LYS A 431 -24.36 17.54 -3.43
N ALA A 432 -24.70 18.28 -2.38
CA ALA A 432 -25.25 19.66 -2.50
C ALA A 432 -24.20 20.66 -3.02
N TYR A 433 -22.91 20.43 -2.78
CA TYR A 433 -21.84 21.26 -3.33
C TYR A 433 -21.78 21.15 -4.85
N VAL A 434 -21.97 19.96 -5.41
CA VAL A 434 -22.04 19.71 -6.86
C VAL A 434 -23.23 20.42 -7.48
N GLY A 435 -24.40 20.40 -6.84
CA GLY A 435 -25.60 21.08 -7.31
C GLY A 435 -25.43 22.60 -7.43
N ARG A 436 -24.65 23.23 -6.56
CA ARG A 436 -24.37 24.69 -6.59
C ARG A 436 -23.40 25.13 -7.68
N LEU A 437 -22.59 24.21 -8.23
CA LEU A 437 -21.71 24.50 -9.36
C LEU A 437 -22.41 24.31 -10.72
N ALA A 438 -23.57 23.63 -10.71
CA ALA A 438 -24.37 23.38 -11.92
C ALA A 438 -25.46 24.44 -12.17
N THR A 439 -25.70 25.33 -11.21
CA THR A 439 -26.58 26.52 -11.33
C THR A 439 -25.75 27.79 -11.49
#